data_782ff8ebfea3b191d8680467aec91259
#
_entry.id   782ff8ebfea3b191d8680467aec91259
#
_cell.length_a   1.000
_cell.length_b   1.000
_cell.length_c   1.000
_cell.angle_alpha   90.00
_cell.angle_beta   90.00
_cell.angle_gamma   90.00
#
_symmetry.space_group_name_H-M   'P 1'
#
loop_
_entity.id
_entity.type
_entity.pdbx_description
1 polymer ?
#
loop_
_entity_poly.entity_id
_entity_poly.type
_entity_poly.pdbx_seq_one_letter_code
_entity_poly.pdbx_strand_id
1 'polypeptide(L)'
;LYYNDEITYPDNTSEAINLKVLPMPQQTGKPKVATQSGVGLCAYKTTDRKAEAATVFARWFTEEQRNVDFVLSTGYMPVRTGAFAKIGDDSFQSDAYKNLYAAFSKTVATCTFVKEPNFDGYYSNVRTLYDEIRKIQKNLPSLYAAGETTEQIVAKMNAALTSPDTK
;
A
#
# COMPACT_ATOMS: atom_id res chain seq x y z
N LEU A 1 2.69 9.16 1.26
CA LEU A 1 3.47 8.47 2.29
C LEU A 1 4.87 9.05 2.29
N TYR A 2 5.19 9.83 3.30
CA TYR A 2 6.55 10.33 3.51
C TYR A 2 7.28 9.26 4.30
N TYR A 3 8.22 8.58 3.66
CA TYR A 3 9.15 7.72 4.35
C TYR A 3 10.34 8.58 4.75
N ASN A 4 10.28 9.12 5.95
CA ASN A 4 11.46 9.69 6.58
C ASN A 4 12.22 8.57 7.25
N ASP A 5 13.54 8.60 7.16
CA ASP A 5 14.40 7.69 7.91
C ASP A 5 14.51 8.11 9.39
N GLU A 6 13.52 8.87 9.88
CA GLU A 6 13.48 9.45 11.21
C GLU A 6 12.12 9.26 11.88
N ILE A 7 12.13 9.03 13.19
CA ILE A 7 10.98 9.18 14.07
C ILE A 7 11.10 10.51 14.79
N THR A 8 10.03 11.32 14.73
CA THR A 8 9.93 12.56 15.52
C THR A 8 8.99 12.31 16.69
N TYR A 9 9.44 12.59 17.88
CA TYR A 9 8.69 12.44 19.13
C TYR A 9 7.86 13.69 19.46
N PRO A 10 6.87 13.59 20.39
CA PRO A 10 6.03 14.73 20.78
C PRO A 10 6.79 15.93 21.34
N ASP A 11 8.00 15.73 21.85
CA ASP A 11 8.90 16.77 22.36
C ASP A 11 9.76 17.42 21.26
N ASN A 12 9.49 17.10 19.97
CA ASN A 12 10.23 17.52 18.78
C ASN A 12 11.67 17.00 18.70
N THR A 13 12.05 16.02 19.50
CA THR A 13 13.29 15.28 19.27
C THR A 13 13.12 14.28 18.15
N SER A 14 14.19 13.97 17.43
CA SER A 14 14.18 12.98 16.33
C SER A 14 15.30 11.98 16.51
N GLU A 15 15.02 10.74 16.07
CA GLU A 15 16.05 9.71 15.95
C GLU A 15 15.94 9.00 14.60
N ALA A 16 17.09 8.59 14.06
CA ALA A 16 17.13 7.80 12.83
C ALA A 16 16.56 6.40 13.05
N ILE A 17 15.77 5.92 12.10
CA ILE A 17 15.22 4.56 12.10
C ILE A 17 15.70 3.77 10.89
N ASN A 18 15.87 2.47 11.06
CA ASN A 18 16.10 1.55 9.96
C ASN A 18 14.76 0.95 9.50
N LEU A 19 14.18 1.55 8.47
CA LEU A 19 12.90 1.12 7.94
C LEU A 19 13.08 0.01 6.90
N LYS A 20 12.44 -1.14 7.13
CA LYS A 20 12.34 -2.22 6.14
C LYS A 20 10.95 -2.27 5.54
N VAL A 21 10.89 -2.31 4.22
CA VAL A 21 9.65 -2.49 3.45
C VAL A 21 9.67 -3.88 2.82
N LEU A 22 8.63 -4.65 3.08
CA LEU A 22 8.50 -6.02 2.58
C LEU A 22 7.24 -6.14 1.72
N PRO A 23 7.24 -7.03 0.71
CA PRO A 23 6.01 -7.37 0.00
C PRO A 23 4.94 -7.89 0.96
N MET A 24 3.67 -7.64 0.63
CA MET A 24 2.54 -8.20 1.39
C MET A 24 2.66 -9.72 1.48
N PRO A 25 2.55 -10.31 2.67
CA PRO A 25 2.56 -11.77 2.82
C PRO A 25 1.47 -12.43 1.97
N GLN A 26 1.83 -13.54 1.33
CA GLN A 26 0.93 -14.31 0.47
C GLN A 26 0.75 -15.72 1.02
N GLN A 27 -0.43 -16.28 0.83
CA GLN A 27 -0.72 -17.65 1.27
C GLN A 27 0.03 -18.67 0.39
N THR A 28 0.73 -19.61 1.04
CA THR A 28 1.45 -20.67 0.33
C THR A 28 0.48 -21.56 -0.46
N GLY A 29 0.82 -21.89 -1.70
CA GLY A 29 0.02 -22.77 -2.57
C GLY A 29 -1.26 -22.14 -3.12
N LYS A 30 -1.47 -20.82 -2.94
CA LYS A 30 -2.59 -20.07 -3.52
C LYS A 30 -2.09 -19.05 -4.56
N PRO A 31 -2.96 -18.61 -5.49
CA PRO A 31 -2.64 -17.50 -6.38
C PRO A 31 -2.22 -16.28 -5.58
N LYS A 32 -1.12 -15.65 -5.98
CA LYS A 32 -0.63 -14.43 -5.34
C LYS A 32 -1.38 -13.25 -5.92
N VAL A 33 -1.99 -12.45 -5.05
CA VAL A 33 -2.77 -11.27 -5.44
C VAL A 33 -2.34 -10.06 -4.63
N ALA A 34 -2.41 -8.90 -5.26
CA ALA A 34 -2.23 -7.62 -4.60
C ALA A 34 -3.38 -6.70 -4.99
N THR A 35 -3.95 -5.98 -4.04
CA THR A 35 -4.95 -4.96 -4.35
C THR A 35 -4.26 -3.71 -4.89
N GLN A 36 -4.84 -3.16 -5.95
CA GLN A 36 -4.42 -1.88 -6.50
C GLN A 36 -5.45 -0.82 -6.10
N SER A 37 -5.00 0.09 -5.26
CA SER A 37 -5.74 1.29 -4.86
C SER A 37 -4.86 2.51 -5.11
N GLY A 38 -5.46 3.63 -5.46
CA GLY A 38 -4.68 4.84 -5.71
C GLY A 38 -5.52 6.04 -6.07
N VAL A 39 -4.87 7.19 -6.12
CA VAL A 39 -5.46 8.45 -6.58
C VAL A 39 -5.35 8.52 -8.09
N GLY A 40 -6.42 8.87 -8.77
CA GLY A 40 -6.46 9.07 -10.22
C GLY A 40 -6.76 10.52 -10.58
N LEU A 41 -6.29 10.94 -11.75
CA LEU A 41 -6.70 12.20 -12.36
C LEU A 41 -7.94 11.96 -13.22
N CYS A 42 -8.99 12.75 -12.98
CA CYS A 42 -10.20 12.76 -13.78
C CYS A 42 -10.35 14.09 -14.50
N ALA A 43 -10.62 14.06 -15.80
CA ALA A 43 -10.96 15.23 -16.57
C ALA A 43 -12.48 15.33 -16.72
N TYR A 44 -13.07 16.43 -16.24
CA TYR A 44 -14.49 16.70 -16.47
C TYR A 44 -14.67 17.36 -17.84
N LYS A 45 -15.47 16.72 -18.70
CA LYS A 45 -15.77 17.24 -20.04
C LYS A 45 -16.75 18.41 -19.95
N THR A 46 -16.31 19.59 -20.37
CA THR A 46 -17.16 20.78 -20.52
C THR A 46 -17.26 21.22 -21.99
N THR A 47 -16.13 21.58 -22.60
CA THR A 47 -16.02 21.92 -24.02
C THR A 47 -14.93 21.08 -24.66
N ASP A 48 -14.98 20.92 -25.98
CA ASP A 48 -13.98 20.10 -26.69
C ASP A 48 -12.56 20.69 -26.52
N ARG A 49 -12.42 22.03 -26.54
CA ARG A 49 -11.14 22.69 -26.29
C ARG A 49 -10.57 22.40 -24.91
N LYS A 50 -11.40 22.37 -23.87
CA LYS A 50 -10.96 22.02 -22.50
C LYS A 50 -10.63 20.54 -22.38
N ALA A 51 -11.38 19.67 -23.05
CA ALA A 51 -11.10 18.23 -23.07
C ALA A 51 -9.76 17.94 -23.78
N GLU A 52 -9.48 18.64 -24.88
CA GLU A 52 -8.19 18.57 -25.56
C GLU A 52 -7.05 19.04 -24.67
N ALA A 53 -7.18 20.19 -24.01
CA ALA A 53 -6.19 20.71 -23.07
C ALA A 53 -5.92 19.75 -21.91
N ALA A 54 -6.96 19.13 -21.35
CA ALA A 54 -6.82 18.10 -20.30
C ALA A 54 -6.06 16.87 -20.81
N THR A 55 -6.31 16.47 -22.06
CA THR A 55 -5.59 15.35 -22.70
C THR A 55 -4.11 15.67 -22.89
N VAL A 56 -3.80 16.86 -23.36
CA VAL A 56 -2.42 17.34 -23.52
C VAL A 56 -1.70 17.36 -22.17
N PHE A 57 -2.36 17.92 -21.14
CA PHE A 57 -1.81 17.92 -19.78
C PHE A 57 -1.55 16.50 -19.26
N ALA A 58 -2.52 15.58 -19.39
CA ALA A 58 -2.36 14.22 -18.92
C ALA A 58 -1.21 13.48 -19.62
N ARG A 59 -1.06 13.67 -20.94
CA ARG A 59 0.06 13.12 -21.70
C ARG A 59 1.39 13.69 -21.23
N TRP A 60 1.48 15.01 -21.09
CA TRP A 60 2.66 15.70 -20.60
C TRP A 60 3.03 15.25 -19.18
N PHE A 61 2.05 15.18 -18.27
CA PHE A 61 2.29 14.76 -16.88
C PHE A 61 2.75 13.31 -16.75
N THR A 62 2.31 12.46 -17.67
CA THR A 62 2.67 11.03 -17.69
C THR A 62 3.82 10.70 -18.65
N GLU A 63 4.54 11.69 -19.20
CA GLU A 63 5.80 11.44 -19.91
C GLU A 63 6.78 10.71 -19.00
N GLU A 64 7.55 9.77 -19.56
CA GLU A 64 8.37 8.86 -18.76
C GLU A 64 9.30 9.57 -17.78
N GLN A 65 10.04 10.60 -18.23
CA GLN A 65 10.96 11.30 -17.36
C GLN A 65 10.24 12.10 -16.27
N ARG A 66 9.16 12.81 -16.60
CA ARG A 66 8.35 13.53 -15.60
C ARG A 66 7.71 12.60 -14.60
N ASN A 67 7.29 11.42 -15.06
CA ASN A 67 6.73 10.41 -14.19
C ASN A 67 7.79 9.84 -13.23
N VAL A 68 9.03 9.64 -13.69
CA VAL A 68 10.16 9.29 -12.82
C VAL A 68 10.40 10.37 -11.77
N ASP A 69 10.52 11.64 -12.19
CA ASP A 69 10.80 12.76 -11.28
C ASP A 69 9.68 12.91 -10.22
N PHE A 70 8.43 12.79 -10.63
CA PHE A 70 7.27 12.83 -9.72
C PHE A 70 7.29 11.68 -8.72
N VAL A 71 7.57 10.47 -9.19
CA VAL A 71 7.60 9.27 -8.38
C VAL A 71 8.72 9.32 -7.35
N LEU A 72 9.92 9.71 -7.75
CA LEU A 72 11.08 9.85 -6.85
C LEU A 72 10.87 10.92 -5.78
N SER A 73 10.12 11.99 -6.09
CA SER A 73 9.83 13.06 -5.14
C SER A 73 8.67 12.76 -4.19
N THR A 74 7.77 11.84 -4.56
CA THR A 74 6.52 11.60 -3.81
C THR A 74 6.38 10.20 -3.22
N GLY A 75 7.18 9.25 -3.67
CA GLY A 75 7.05 7.83 -3.30
C GLY A 75 5.83 7.13 -3.90
N TYR A 76 5.15 7.75 -4.88
CA TYR A 76 4.10 7.08 -5.64
C TYR A 76 4.67 6.07 -6.63
N MET A 77 3.79 5.23 -7.19
CA MET A 77 4.19 4.25 -8.19
C MET A 77 4.13 4.82 -9.59
N PRO A 78 5.07 4.43 -10.48
CA PRO A 78 5.02 4.83 -11.87
C PRO A 78 3.74 4.36 -12.56
N VAL A 79 3.19 5.19 -13.43
CA VAL A 79 2.02 4.85 -14.25
C VAL A 79 2.42 4.33 -15.65
N ARG A 80 3.72 4.33 -15.94
CA ARG A 80 4.27 3.81 -17.20
C ARG A 80 5.35 2.78 -16.94
N THR A 81 5.31 1.70 -17.70
CA THR A 81 6.34 0.64 -17.63
C THR A 81 7.74 1.16 -17.98
N GLY A 82 7.84 2.07 -18.96
CA GLY A 82 9.11 2.71 -19.33
C GLY A 82 9.68 3.59 -18.23
N ALA A 83 8.83 4.30 -17.46
CA ALA A 83 9.27 5.05 -16.29
C ALA A 83 9.78 4.13 -15.20
N PHE A 84 9.09 3.01 -14.97
CA PHE A 84 9.53 2.02 -13.97
C PHE A 84 10.92 1.46 -14.29
N ALA A 85 11.19 1.16 -15.57
CA ALA A 85 12.49 0.64 -16.02
C ALA A 85 13.64 1.65 -15.89
N LYS A 86 13.34 2.96 -15.80
CA LYS A 86 14.35 4.03 -15.65
C LYS A 86 14.72 4.30 -14.20
N ILE A 87 13.97 3.77 -13.23
CA ILE A 87 14.27 3.95 -11.82
C ILE A 87 15.34 2.93 -11.41
N GLY A 88 16.58 3.39 -11.30
CA GLY A 88 17.70 2.60 -10.80
C GLY A 88 17.90 2.78 -9.31
N ASP A 89 18.69 1.90 -8.71
CA ASP A 89 19.03 1.94 -7.26
C ASP A 89 19.66 3.25 -6.83
N ASP A 90 20.44 3.91 -7.71
CA ASP A 90 21.11 5.18 -7.43
C ASP A 90 20.19 6.41 -7.55
N SER A 91 18.94 6.21 -7.96
CA SER A 91 17.96 7.29 -8.11
C SER A 91 17.31 7.70 -6.79
N PHE A 92 17.46 6.93 -5.73
CA PHE A 92 16.75 7.14 -4.48
C PHE A 92 17.53 7.99 -3.49
N GLN A 93 16.84 8.92 -2.83
CA GLN A 93 17.42 9.80 -1.81
C GLN A 93 17.54 9.12 -0.43
N SER A 94 16.83 8.01 -0.21
CA SER A 94 16.87 7.26 1.04
C SER A 94 16.76 5.75 0.84
N ASP A 95 17.31 4.99 1.78
CA ASP A 95 17.21 3.53 1.79
C ASP A 95 15.76 3.06 1.97
N ALA A 96 14.91 3.83 2.64
CA ALA A 96 13.50 3.52 2.79
C ALA A 96 12.77 3.49 1.43
N TYR A 97 13.01 4.46 0.56
CA TYR A 97 12.47 4.49 -0.80
C TYR A 97 13.04 3.37 -1.67
N LYS A 98 14.33 3.09 -1.57
CA LYS A 98 14.96 1.96 -2.26
C LYS A 98 14.31 0.63 -1.87
N ASN A 99 14.10 0.40 -0.57
CA ASN A 99 13.42 -0.78 -0.06
C ASN A 99 11.96 -0.86 -0.53
N LEU A 100 11.25 0.27 -0.57
CA LEU A 100 9.88 0.36 -1.08
C LEU A 100 9.80 -0.10 -2.54
N TYR A 101 10.67 0.41 -3.40
CA TYR A 101 10.69 0.06 -4.82
C TYR A 101 11.12 -1.39 -5.06
N ALA A 102 12.07 -1.90 -4.29
CA ALA A 102 12.46 -3.30 -4.34
C ALA A 102 11.29 -4.24 -3.97
N ALA A 103 10.56 -3.91 -2.89
CA ALA A 103 9.37 -4.65 -2.48
C ALA A 103 8.25 -4.57 -3.52
N PHE A 104 8.05 -3.40 -4.14
CA PHE A 104 7.07 -3.20 -5.19
C PHE A 104 7.43 -3.98 -6.46
N SER A 105 8.69 -3.91 -6.92
CA SER A 105 9.18 -4.67 -8.09
C SER A 105 8.93 -6.17 -7.91
N LYS A 106 9.21 -6.69 -6.72
CA LYS A 106 8.93 -8.09 -6.40
C LYS A 106 7.44 -8.39 -6.42
N THR A 107 6.60 -7.49 -5.92
CA THR A 107 5.14 -7.63 -5.95
C THR A 107 4.62 -7.65 -7.38
N VAL A 108 5.06 -6.70 -8.24
CA VAL A 108 4.69 -6.64 -9.66
C VAL A 108 5.07 -7.91 -10.40
N ALA A 109 6.26 -8.44 -10.13
CA ALA A 109 6.76 -9.66 -10.80
C ALA A 109 6.05 -10.94 -10.33
N THR A 110 5.42 -10.96 -9.16
CA THR A 110 4.92 -12.20 -8.55
C THR A 110 3.42 -12.24 -8.28
N CYS A 111 2.73 -11.11 -8.28
CA CYS A 111 1.32 -11.01 -7.93
C CYS A 111 0.47 -10.57 -9.13
N THR A 112 -0.76 -11.05 -9.17
CA THR A 112 -1.81 -10.50 -10.02
C THR A 112 -2.45 -9.31 -9.30
N PHE A 113 -2.50 -8.16 -9.96
CA PHE A 113 -3.17 -6.99 -9.40
C PHE A 113 -4.68 -7.10 -9.59
N VAL A 114 -5.42 -6.88 -8.51
CA VAL A 114 -6.87 -6.85 -8.52
C VAL A 114 -7.34 -5.48 -8.05
N LYS A 115 -8.41 -4.99 -8.67
CA LYS A 115 -9.04 -3.76 -8.23
C LYS A 115 -9.72 -4.00 -6.89
N GLU A 116 -9.61 -3.04 -5.98
CA GLU A 116 -10.35 -3.09 -4.73
C GLU A 116 -11.86 -3.15 -5.02
N PRO A 117 -12.59 -4.06 -4.37
CA PRO A 117 -14.04 -4.16 -4.55
C PRO A 117 -14.73 -2.84 -4.21
N ASN A 118 -15.75 -2.50 -5.00
CA ASN A 118 -16.58 -1.31 -4.79
C ASN A 118 -18.04 -1.70 -4.86
N PHE A 119 -18.57 -2.21 -3.75
CA PHE A 119 -19.98 -2.50 -3.55
C PHE A 119 -20.46 -1.94 -2.20
N ASP A 120 -21.76 -1.75 -2.09
CA ASP A 120 -22.35 -1.21 -0.86
C ASP A 120 -22.02 -2.11 0.34
N GLY A 121 -21.56 -1.49 1.42
CA GLY A 121 -21.16 -2.19 2.63
C GLY A 121 -19.72 -2.71 2.65
N TYR A 122 -18.96 -2.70 1.53
CA TYR A 122 -17.59 -3.20 1.51
C TYR A 122 -16.71 -2.57 2.59
N TYR A 123 -16.66 -1.24 2.65
CA TYR A 123 -15.81 -0.54 3.62
C TYR A 123 -16.28 -0.71 5.07
N SER A 124 -17.58 -0.82 5.32
CA SER A 124 -18.10 -1.10 6.67
C SER A 124 -17.71 -2.51 7.11
N ASN A 125 -17.79 -3.50 6.23
CA ASN A 125 -17.39 -4.87 6.52
C ASN A 125 -15.89 -4.97 6.77
N VAL A 126 -15.06 -4.31 5.96
CA VAL A 126 -13.61 -4.24 6.15
C VAL A 126 -13.28 -3.57 7.48
N ARG A 127 -13.98 -2.49 7.86
CA ARG A 127 -13.79 -1.82 9.16
C ARG A 127 -14.11 -2.76 10.30
N THR A 128 -15.26 -3.43 10.27
CA THR A 128 -15.68 -4.40 11.30
C THR A 128 -14.62 -5.48 11.47
N LEU A 129 -14.13 -6.03 10.37
CA LEU A 129 -13.05 -7.03 10.38
C LEU A 129 -11.78 -6.50 11.05
N TYR A 130 -11.33 -5.31 10.69
CA TYR A 130 -10.16 -4.70 11.33
C TYR A 130 -10.38 -4.46 12.82
N ASP A 131 -11.56 -4.05 13.23
CA ASP A 131 -11.88 -3.79 14.64
C ASP A 131 -11.87 -5.09 15.45
N GLU A 132 -12.37 -6.20 14.93
CA GLU A 132 -12.29 -7.52 15.58
C GLU A 132 -10.83 -8.00 15.73
N ILE A 133 -10.03 -7.89 14.69
CA ILE A 133 -8.60 -8.23 14.78
C ILE A 133 -7.87 -7.35 15.78
N ARG A 134 -8.15 -6.04 15.80
CA ARG A 134 -7.56 -5.10 16.77
C ARG A 134 -7.93 -5.39 18.21
N LYS A 135 -9.15 -5.86 18.47
CA LYS A 135 -9.54 -6.32 19.83
C LYS A 135 -8.63 -7.46 20.30
N ILE A 136 -8.38 -8.45 19.43
CA ILE A 136 -7.45 -9.54 19.75
C ILE A 136 -6.04 -9.01 19.97
N GLN A 137 -5.54 -8.15 19.07
CA GLN A 137 -4.20 -7.56 19.17
C GLN A 137 -3.99 -6.78 20.46
N LYS A 138 -4.96 -5.96 20.88
CA LYS A 138 -4.88 -5.21 22.16
C LYS A 138 -4.83 -6.12 23.38
N ASN A 139 -5.38 -7.31 23.29
CA ASN A 139 -5.42 -8.28 24.38
C ASN A 139 -4.28 -9.31 24.33
N LEU A 140 -3.35 -9.22 23.36
CA LEU A 140 -2.25 -10.17 23.25
C LEU A 140 -1.48 -10.41 24.54
N PRO A 141 -1.07 -9.38 25.31
CA PRO A 141 -0.36 -9.62 26.58
C PRO A 141 -1.19 -10.45 27.58
N SER A 142 -2.49 -10.18 27.67
CA SER A 142 -3.38 -10.93 28.56
C SER A 142 -3.62 -12.37 28.09
N LEU A 143 -3.72 -12.60 26.80
CA LEU A 143 -3.88 -13.93 26.22
C LEU A 143 -2.64 -14.79 26.48
N TYR A 144 -1.45 -14.27 26.26
CA TYR A 144 -0.22 -14.97 26.58
C TYR A 144 -0.03 -15.20 28.08
N ALA A 145 -0.40 -14.23 28.91
CA ALA A 145 -0.38 -14.39 30.37
C ALA A 145 -1.37 -15.47 30.87
N ALA A 146 -2.47 -15.68 30.14
CA ALA A 146 -3.43 -16.76 30.39
C ALA A 146 -2.95 -18.13 29.85
N GLY A 147 -1.76 -18.21 29.25
CA GLY A 147 -1.16 -19.44 28.73
C GLY A 147 -1.63 -19.82 27.32
N GLU A 148 -2.28 -18.93 26.59
CA GLU A 148 -2.65 -19.21 25.21
C GLU A 148 -1.41 -19.27 24.30
N THR A 149 -1.40 -20.24 23.38
CA THR A 149 -0.33 -20.38 22.40
C THR A 149 -0.56 -19.44 21.19
N THR A 150 0.50 -19.18 20.44
CA THR A 150 0.40 -18.41 19.18
C THR A 150 -0.61 -19.02 18.21
N GLU A 151 -0.64 -20.36 18.12
CA GLU A 151 -1.58 -21.08 17.25
C GLU A 151 -3.03 -20.86 17.66
N GLN A 152 -3.32 -20.86 18.97
CA GLN A 152 -4.66 -20.57 19.49
C GLN A 152 -5.09 -19.13 19.20
N ILE A 153 -4.18 -18.18 19.35
CA ILE A 153 -4.43 -16.78 19.04
C ILE A 153 -4.67 -16.59 17.52
N VAL A 154 -3.86 -17.22 16.68
CA VAL A 154 -4.05 -17.20 15.22
C VAL A 154 -5.39 -17.84 14.84
N ALA A 155 -5.79 -18.93 15.49
CA ALA A 155 -7.10 -19.54 15.26
C ALA A 155 -8.26 -18.59 15.59
N LYS A 156 -8.16 -17.80 16.68
CA LYS A 156 -9.14 -16.75 17.01
C LYS A 156 -9.20 -15.64 15.95
N MET A 157 -8.06 -15.20 15.44
CA MET A 157 -8.01 -14.22 14.36
C MET A 157 -8.66 -14.77 13.08
N ASN A 158 -8.37 -16.01 12.72
CA ASN A 158 -8.97 -16.68 11.57
C ASN A 158 -10.49 -16.86 11.73
N ALA A 159 -10.97 -17.17 12.92
CA ALA A 159 -12.39 -17.26 13.21
C ALA A 159 -13.09 -15.89 13.03
N ALA A 160 -12.45 -14.80 13.45
CA ALA A 160 -12.97 -13.45 13.22
C ALA A 160 -13.06 -13.10 11.72
N LEU A 161 -12.11 -13.57 10.89
CA LEU A 161 -12.13 -13.40 9.43
C LEU A 161 -13.27 -14.13 8.73
N THR A 162 -13.77 -15.21 9.33
CA THR A 162 -14.82 -16.08 8.76
C THR A 162 -16.17 -15.91 9.43
N SER A 163 -16.30 -14.97 10.37
CA SER A 163 -17.55 -14.70 11.07
C SER A 163 -18.67 -14.29 10.10
N PRO A 164 -19.90 -14.79 10.29
CA PRO A 164 -21.06 -14.41 9.47
C PRO A 164 -21.37 -12.91 9.47
N ASP A 165 -20.99 -12.21 10.53
CA ASP A 165 -21.22 -10.76 10.70
C ASP A 165 -20.29 -9.90 9.83
N THR A 166 -19.32 -10.51 9.15
CA THR A 166 -18.41 -9.84 8.18
C THR A 166 -18.80 -10.09 6.72
N LYS A 167 -19.96 -10.71 6.46
CA LYS A 167 -20.46 -10.99 5.10
C LYS A 167 -21.36 -9.88 4.59
#